data_a8c8ba8d0853f8855ee67947d86c1e2f
#
_entry.id   a8c8ba8d0853f8855ee67947d86c1e2f
#
_cell.length_a   1.000
_cell.length_b   1.000
_cell.length_c   1.000
_cell.angle_alpha   90.00
_cell.angle_beta   90.00
_cell.angle_gamma   90.00
#
_symmetry.space_group_name_H-M   'P 1'
#
loop_
_entity.id
_entity.type
_entity.pdbx_description
1 polymer ?
#
loop_
_entity_poly.entity_id
_entity_poly.type
_entity_poly.pdbx_seq_one_letter_code
_entity_poly.pdbx_strand_id
1 'polypeptide(L)'
;MMNASIPRNSAGDDWASRLMRRGCVARTSPFPSLCRAFTLIELLVVIAILAILMALLLPALASAREKGWRTACLSNLRQMGIAIQAYASDNDGKIPYGPKAPPFTSPFDLYPSTGAPTSLISLGNGAPVGLGLLLKDHLCNQPKALFCPSSDQPMDANVQLANVGARQAQCSFYYRHAGNTQLFDNPNVGVATPDHIKLDDLGNNRNGLPIRALVMDTQFLCSPGMATFGINPSTHHRQRAADILFSDGHTVSRPNRDARFVVDLRNSAELRDAFNKILNVLEQADTEF
;
A
#
# COMPACT_ATOMS: atom_id res chain seq x y z
N MET A 1 6.69 -56.91 -4.01
CA MET A 1 5.75 -57.98 -4.36
C MET A 1 4.39 -57.59 -3.89
N MET A 2 3.53 -57.18 -4.77
CA MET A 2 2.11 -57.48 -4.87
C MET A 2 1.49 -56.52 -5.89
N ASN A 3 1.26 -57.14 -7.06
CA ASN A 3 0.65 -56.59 -8.26
C ASN A 3 -0.88 -56.65 -8.04
N ALA A 4 -1.58 -55.56 -8.22
CA ALA A 4 -3.04 -55.55 -8.28
C ALA A 4 -3.49 -54.95 -9.62
N SER A 5 -3.91 -55.85 -10.47
CA SER A 5 -4.47 -55.63 -11.80
C SER A 5 -5.86 -55.03 -11.70
N ILE A 6 -6.14 -53.97 -12.48
CA ILE A 6 -7.48 -53.38 -12.66
C ILE A 6 -8.12 -54.08 -13.88
N PRO A 7 -9.36 -54.59 -13.82
CA PRO A 7 -10.07 -55.12 -14.96
C PRO A 7 -10.64 -54.03 -15.87
N ARG A 8 -10.37 -54.14 -17.17
CA ARG A 8 -11.03 -53.38 -18.22
C ARG A 8 -12.45 -53.92 -18.39
N ASN A 9 -13.42 -53.03 -18.25
CA ASN A 9 -14.82 -53.31 -18.60
C ASN A 9 -15.08 -52.78 -20.02
N SER A 10 -15.22 -53.67 -20.95
CA SER A 10 -15.66 -53.43 -22.32
C SER A 10 -17.18 -53.50 -22.39
N ALA A 11 -17.83 -52.38 -22.57
CA ALA A 11 -19.22 -52.27 -23.02
C ALA A 11 -19.25 -51.02 -23.90
N GLY A 12 -19.08 -51.12 -25.13
CA GLY A 12 -19.96 -51.44 -26.23
C GLY A 12 -20.64 -50.15 -26.70
N ASP A 13 -19.92 -49.45 -27.63
CA ASP A 13 -20.46 -48.34 -28.43
C ASP A 13 -21.68 -48.78 -29.25
N ASP A 14 -22.87 -48.36 -28.93
CA ASP A 14 -24.05 -48.52 -29.82
C ASP A 14 -25.11 -47.37 -29.69
N TRP A 15 -24.62 -46.12 -29.58
CA TRP A 15 -25.50 -44.97 -29.61
C TRP A 15 -25.45 -44.18 -30.94
N ALA A 16 -24.51 -44.41 -31.75
CA ALA A 16 -24.30 -43.68 -33.02
C ALA A 16 -25.21 -44.14 -34.16
N SER A 17 -25.85 -45.35 -34.08
CA SER A 17 -26.68 -45.89 -35.16
C SER A 17 -28.17 -45.61 -35.06
N ARG A 18 -28.66 -44.93 -34.02
CA ARG A 18 -30.12 -44.64 -33.84
C ARG A 18 -30.56 -43.21 -34.14
N LEU A 19 -29.68 -42.31 -34.59
CA LEU A 19 -30.03 -40.92 -34.89
C LEU A 19 -30.24 -40.58 -36.37
N MET A 20 -30.23 -41.55 -37.27
CA MET A 20 -30.41 -41.30 -38.69
C MET A 20 -31.76 -41.83 -39.25
N ARG A 21 -32.87 -41.62 -38.57
CA ARG A 21 -34.22 -41.73 -39.18
C ARG A 21 -35.26 -40.90 -38.42
N ARG A 22 -35.09 -39.59 -38.45
CA ARG A 22 -36.24 -38.69 -38.32
C ARG A 22 -36.16 -37.67 -39.45
N GLY A 23 -37.00 -37.89 -40.45
CA GLY A 23 -37.13 -37.01 -41.61
C GLY A 23 -37.43 -35.57 -41.13
N CYS A 24 -36.60 -34.67 -41.56
CA CYS A 24 -36.89 -33.23 -41.48
C CYS A 24 -38.06 -32.95 -42.41
N VAL A 25 -39.27 -32.86 -41.83
CA VAL A 25 -40.38 -32.17 -42.49
C VAL A 25 -39.99 -30.69 -42.46
N ALA A 26 -39.59 -30.16 -43.60
CA ALA A 26 -39.38 -28.76 -43.81
C ALA A 26 -40.70 -28.02 -43.60
N ARG A 27 -40.92 -27.49 -42.41
CA ARG A 27 -41.95 -26.47 -42.17
C ARG A 27 -41.44 -25.18 -42.83
N THR A 28 -41.90 -24.93 -44.04
CA THR A 28 -41.82 -23.62 -44.69
C THR A 28 -42.65 -22.64 -43.87
N SER A 29 -42.02 -21.90 -42.99
CA SER A 29 -42.63 -20.74 -42.31
C SER A 29 -42.77 -19.61 -43.34
N PRO A 30 -43.98 -19.06 -43.56
CA PRO A 30 -44.18 -17.98 -44.53
C PRO A 30 -43.89 -16.59 -43.98
N PHE A 31 -43.01 -16.49 -42.99
CA PHE A 31 -42.57 -15.17 -42.53
C PHE A 31 -41.30 -14.78 -43.28
N PRO A 32 -41.33 -13.74 -44.14
CA PRO A 32 -40.13 -13.19 -44.67
C PRO A 32 -39.33 -12.64 -43.48
N SER A 33 -38.25 -13.32 -43.13
CA SER A 33 -37.24 -12.74 -42.26
C SER A 33 -36.68 -11.49 -43.00
N LEU A 34 -37.20 -10.31 -42.67
CA LEU A 34 -36.63 -9.04 -43.02
C LEU A 34 -35.28 -8.95 -42.37
N CYS A 35 -34.29 -9.58 -42.98
CA CYS A 35 -32.89 -9.29 -42.67
C CYS A 35 -32.65 -7.83 -43.12
N ARG A 36 -32.90 -6.89 -42.22
CA ARG A 36 -32.46 -5.52 -42.40
C ARG A 36 -30.92 -5.55 -42.46
N ALA A 37 -30.39 -5.38 -43.66
CA ALA A 37 -28.98 -5.20 -43.82
C ALA A 37 -28.59 -3.89 -43.13
N PHE A 38 -27.64 -3.96 -42.22
CA PHE A 38 -27.13 -2.80 -41.49
C PHE A 38 -26.33 -1.93 -42.48
N THR A 39 -26.64 -0.66 -42.57
CA THR A 39 -25.90 0.24 -43.46
C THR A 39 -24.60 0.71 -42.76
N LEU A 40 -23.56 0.95 -43.55
CA LEU A 40 -22.27 1.44 -43.04
C LEU A 40 -22.45 2.77 -42.30
N ILE A 41 -23.38 3.61 -42.76
CA ILE A 41 -23.67 4.90 -42.15
C ILE A 41 -24.36 4.77 -40.78
N GLU A 42 -25.26 3.80 -40.60
CA GLU A 42 -25.89 3.53 -39.30
C GLU A 42 -24.85 3.10 -38.27
N LEU A 43 -23.90 2.23 -38.66
CA LEU A 43 -22.81 1.82 -37.77
C LEU A 43 -21.91 3.03 -37.42
N LEU A 44 -21.57 3.87 -38.41
CA LEU A 44 -20.69 5.03 -38.24
C LEU A 44 -21.32 6.05 -37.27
N VAL A 45 -22.61 6.33 -37.40
CA VAL A 45 -23.32 7.25 -36.49
C VAL A 45 -23.33 6.73 -35.05
N VAL A 46 -23.57 5.45 -34.86
CA VAL A 46 -23.59 4.83 -33.52
C VAL A 46 -22.22 4.94 -32.85
N ILE A 47 -21.13 4.59 -33.56
CA ILE A 47 -19.79 4.71 -32.96
C ILE A 47 -19.41 6.17 -32.70
N ALA A 48 -19.85 7.11 -33.52
CA ALA A 48 -19.62 8.55 -33.31
C ALA A 48 -20.31 9.03 -32.02
N ILE A 49 -21.56 8.65 -31.79
CA ILE A 49 -22.29 8.99 -30.57
C ILE A 49 -21.63 8.36 -29.34
N LEU A 50 -21.26 7.08 -29.43
CA LEU A 50 -20.55 6.40 -28.33
C LEU A 50 -19.20 7.06 -28.03
N ALA A 51 -18.45 7.47 -29.04
CA ALA A 51 -17.17 8.16 -28.85
C ALA A 51 -17.36 9.50 -28.11
N ILE A 52 -18.37 10.28 -28.47
CA ILE A 52 -18.69 11.54 -27.80
C ILE A 52 -19.06 11.29 -26.33
N LEU A 53 -19.94 10.32 -26.07
CA LEU A 53 -20.34 9.99 -24.70
C LEU A 53 -19.14 9.51 -23.85
N MET A 54 -18.30 8.64 -24.41
CA MET A 54 -17.07 8.19 -23.71
C MET A 54 -16.09 9.33 -23.44
N ALA A 55 -15.92 10.27 -24.37
CA ALA A 55 -15.03 11.41 -24.18
C ALA A 55 -15.42 12.29 -22.98
N LEU A 56 -16.72 12.39 -22.67
CA LEU A 56 -17.22 13.12 -21.51
C LEU A 56 -17.15 12.29 -20.21
N LEU A 57 -17.31 10.97 -20.28
CA LEU A 57 -17.33 10.08 -19.12
C LEU A 57 -15.93 9.77 -18.57
N LEU A 58 -14.91 9.62 -19.44
CA LEU A 58 -13.57 9.21 -19.02
C LEU A 58 -12.94 10.13 -17.95
N PRO A 59 -12.93 11.48 -18.09
CA PRO A 59 -12.35 12.35 -17.07
C PRO A 59 -13.13 12.33 -15.75
N ALA A 60 -14.45 12.21 -15.80
CA ALA A 60 -15.28 12.09 -14.60
C ALA A 60 -15.02 10.78 -13.85
N LEU A 61 -14.90 9.66 -14.56
CA LEU A 61 -14.59 8.36 -14.00
C LEU A 61 -13.20 8.33 -13.36
N ALA A 62 -12.19 8.92 -14.01
CA ALA A 62 -10.83 9.01 -13.45
C ALA A 62 -10.82 9.79 -12.13
N SER A 63 -11.56 10.89 -12.04
CA SER A 63 -11.70 11.68 -10.81
C SER A 63 -12.44 10.91 -9.70
N ALA A 64 -13.52 10.23 -10.04
CA ALA A 64 -14.30 9.42 -9.11
C ALA A 64 -13.47 8.26 -8.54
N ARG A 65 -12.70 7.59 -9.40
CA ARG A 65 -11.79 6.50 -9.00
C ARG A 65 -10.73 6.98 -8.01
N GLU A 66 -10.10 8.13 -8.27
CA GLU A 66 -9.09 8.69 -7.35
C GLU A 66 -9.70 9.03 -5.98
N LYS A 67 -10.90 9.63 -5.96
CA LYS A 67 -11.61 9.87 -4.69
C LYS A 67 -11.93 8.58 -3.95
N GLY A 68 -12.33 7.53 -4.66
CA GLY A 68 -12.56 6.21 -4.08
C GLY A 68 -11.30 5.62 -3.45
N TRP A 69 -10.17 5.68 -4.13
CA TRP A 69 -8.90 5.21 -3.61
C TRP A 69 -8.44 6.00 -2.36
N ARG A 70 -8.62 7.32 -2.36
CA ARG A 70 -8.32 8.15 -1.19
C ARG A 70 -9.17 7.77 0.01
N THR A 71 -10.47 7.55 -0.20
CA THR A 71 -11.37 7.07 0.87
C THR A 71 -10.92 5.71 1.41
N ALA A 72 -10.51 4.80 0.54
CA ALA A 72 -9.98 3.50 0.94
C ALA A 72 -8.66 3.64 1.71
N CYS A 73 -7.77 4.55 1.30
CA CYS A 73 -6.52 4.82 2.01
C CYS A 73 -6.78 5.37 3.42
N LEU A 74 -7.69 6.34 3.57
CA LEU A 74 -8.12 6.84 4.88
C LEU A 74 -8.76 5.75 5.75
N SER A 75 -9.51 4.83 5.16
CA SER A 75 -10.05 3.67 5.88
C SER A 75 -8.93 2.74 6.38
N ASN A 76 -7.91 2.50 5.55
CA ASN A 76 -6.72 1.73 5.94
C ASN A 76 -5.98 2.40 7.11
N LEU A 77 -5.79 3.72 7.05
CA LEU A 77 -5.17 4.48 8.15
C LEU A 77 -5.97 4.37 9.45
N ARG A 78 -7.31 4.43 9.39
CA ARG A 78 -8.16 4.22 10.57
C ARG A 78 -7.99 2.82 11.16
N GLN A 79 -7.91 1.79 10.31
CA GLN A 79 -7.66 0.42 10.77
C GLN A 79 -6.28 0.30 11.44
N MET A 80 -5.26 0.96 10.89
CA MET A 80 -3.95 1.03 11.54
C MET A 80 -4.02 1.78 12.88
N GLY A 81 -4.78 2.88 12.96
CA GLY A 81 -4.99 3.60 14.22
C GLY A 81 -5.59 2.71 15.31
N ILE A 82 -6.64 1.96 14.97
CA ILE A 82 -7.26 1.00 15.88
C ILE A 82 -6.26 -0.09 16.30
N ALA A 83 -5.48 -0.62 15.36
CA ALA A 83 -4.47 -1.63 15.63
C ALA A 83 -3.33 -1.10 16.52
N ILE A 84 -2.90 0.15 16.34
CA ILE A 84 -1.88 0.79 17.19
C ILE A 84 -2.42 1.01 18.59
N GLN A 85 -3.67 1.45 18.74
CA GLN A 85 -4.32 1.61 20.05
C GLN A 85 -4.47 0.27 20.77
N ALA A 86 -4.88 -0.78 20.05
CA ALA A 86 -4.95 -2.13 20.62
C ALA A 86 -3.57 -2.63 21.07
N TYR A 87 -2.55 -2.46 20.21
CA TYR A 87 -1.17 -2.79 20.55
C TYR A 87 -0.70 -2.03 21.80
N ALA A 88 -0.97 -0.72 21.88
CA ALA A 88 -0.61 0.09 23.03
C ALA A 88 -1.30 -0.41 24.32
N SER A 89 -2.57 -0.80 24.23
CA SER A 89 -3.31 -1.37 25.36
C SER A 89 -2.68 -2.67 25.88
N ASP A 90 -2.15 -3.49 24.98
CA ASP A 90 -1.49 -4.77 25.32
C ASP A 90 -0.02 -4.59 25.75
N ASN A 91 0.57 -3.38 25.57
CA ASN A 91 1.99 -3.12 25.78
C ASN A 91 2.24 -1.88 26.68
N ASP A 92 1.53 -1.72 27.78
CA ASP A 92 1.72 -0.64 28.77
C ASP A 92 1.63 0.80 28.19
N GLY A 93 0.79 0.99 27.19
CA GLY A 93 0.63 2.25 26.48
C GLY A 93 1.68 2.54 25.41
N LYS A 94 2.66 1.64 25.21
CA LYS A 94 3.75 1.83 24.24
C LYS A 94 3.29 1.62 22.82
N ILE A 95 3.77 2.46 21.91
CA ILE A 95 3.53 2.29 20.47
C ILE A 95 4.43 1.17 19.89
N PRO A 96 4.06 0.57 18.73
CA PRO A 96 4.92 -0.37 18.03
C PRO A 96 6.33 0.22 17.81
N TYR A 97 7.35 -0.44 18.34
CA TYR A 97 8.71 0.05 18.26
C TYR A 97 9.32 -0.14 16.88
N GLY A 98 10.12 0.82 16.47
CA GLY A 98 10.97 0.71 15.29
C GLY A 98 12.22 -0.13 15.56
N PRO A 99 13.08 -0.24 14.56
CA PRO A 99 14.34 -0.92 14.70
C PRO A 99 15.20 -0.27 15.80
N LYS A 100 15.76 -1.08 16.69
CA LYS A 100 16.72 -0.60 17.71
C LYS A 100 18.06 -0.25 17.08
N ALA A 101 18.60 0.87 17.51
CA ALA A 101 19.90 1.29 17.06
C ALA A 101 21.03 0.54 17.76
N PRO A 102 22.02 0.06 17.03
CA PRO A 102 23.41 0.40 17.30
C PRO A 102 23.96 1.36 16.26
N PRO A 103 25.18 1.88 16.45
CA PRO A 103 25.78 2.73 15.45
C PRO A 103 25.76 2.02 14.10
N PHE A 104 25.46 2.76 13.12
CA PHE A 104 25.36 2.45 11.71
C PHE A 104 26.51 1.58 11.22
N THR A 105 26.28 0.32 10.93
CA THR A 105 27.33 -0.58 10.44
C THR A 105 27.09 -1.07 9.02
N SER A 106 25.88 -0.87 8.48
CA SER A 106 25.52 -1.37 7.15
C SER A 106 24.35 -0.60 6.55
N PRO A 107 24.26 -0.44 5.23
CA PRO A 107 23.06 0.10 4.56
C PRO A 107 21.79 -0.66 4.86
N PHE A 108 21.88 -1.92 5.29
CA PHE A 108 20.73 -2.75 5.66
C PHE A 108 20.27 -2.53 7.10
N ASP A 109 21.14 -1.94 7.95
CA ASP A 109 20.85 -1.60 9.35
C ASP A 109 20.50 -0.12 9.52
N LEU A 110 20.20 0.55 8.43
CA LEU A 110 20.10 2.00 8.30
C LEU A 110 19.10 2.69 9.23
N TYR A 111 18.05 2.01 9.58
CA TYR A 111 16.92 2.62 10.27
C TYR A 111 16.97 2.53 11.79
N PRO A 112 17.66 1.57 12.37
CA PRO A 112 17.61 1.35 13.80
C PRO A 112 18.10 2.50 14.65
N SER A 113 19.03 3.28 14.12
CA SER A 113 19.79 4.21 14.95
C SER A 113 19.23 5.62 15.05
N THR A 114 18.23 5.95 14.22
CA THR A 114 17.83 7.35 14.08
C THR A 114 16.53 7.71 14.76
N GLY A 115 15.70 6.73 15.08
CA GLY A 115 14.29 6.98 15.43
C GLY A 115 13.51 7.66 14.31
N ALA A 116 14.11 7.78 13.10
CA ALA A 116 13.44 8.40 11.96
C ALA A 116 12.23 7.59 11.54
N PRO A 117 11.16 8.24 11.11
CA PRO A 117 9.98 7.56 10.60
C PRO A 117 10.35 6.60 9.48
N THR A 118 9.73 5.44 9.46
CA THR A 118 10.09 4.37 8.53
C THR A 118 8.87 3.76 7.85
N SER A 119 9.04 3.31 6.62
CA SER A 119 8.08 2.45 5.92
C SER A 119 8.40 0.95 6.07
N LEU A 120 9.48 0.59 6.77
CA LEU A 120 9.83 -0.80 7.02
C LEU A 120 8.82 -1.48 7.92
N ILE A 121 8.42 -2.70 7.54
CA ILE A 121 7.61 -3.61 8.34
C ILE A 121 8.39 -4.84 8.77
N SER A 122 9.54 -5.13 8.14
CA SER A 122 10.52 -6.08 8.63
C SER A 122 11.94 -5.69 8.21
N LEU A 123 12.91 -6.12 9.01
CA LEU A 123 14.36 -5.92 8.77
C LEU A 123 14.91 -6.93 7.77
N GLY A 124 16.18 -6.76 7.36
CA GLY A 124 16.89 -7.67 6.46
C GLY A 124 16.93 -9.14 6.94
N ASN A 125 16.91 -9.37 8.25
CA ASN A 125 16.80 -10.69 8.87
C ASN A 125 15.35 -11.21 9.03
N GLY A 126 14.37 -10.46 8.51
CA GLY A 126 12.94 -10.80 8.61
C GLY A 126 12.26 -10.37 9.92
N ALA A 127 12.98 -9.86 10.92
CA ALA A 127 12.38 -9.43 12.16
C ALA A 127 11.34 -8.33 11.95
N PRO A 128 10.08 -8.49 12.40
CA PRO A 128 9.06 -7.46 12.24
C PRO A 128 9.39 -6.22 13.08
N VAL A 129 9.11 -5.04 12.52
CA VAL A 129 9.35 -3.74 13.17
C VAL A 129 8.24 -2.76 12.81
N GLY A 130 8.07 -1.73 13.62
CA GLY A 130 7.08 -0.70 13.40
C GLY A 130 5.68 -1.29 13.15
N LEU A 131 5.05 -0.88 12.05
CA LEU A 131 3.73 -1.40 11.68
C LEU A 131 3.71 -2.91 11.42
N GLY A 132 4.87 -3.53 11.15
CA GLY A 132 4.97 -4.99 10.98
C GLY A 132 4.67 -5.79 12.24
N LEU A 133 4.87 -5.20 13.44
CA LEU A 133 4.51 -5.81 14.71
C LEU A 133 3.00 -6.03 14.86
N LEU A 134 2.19 -5.22 14.17
CA LEU A 134 0.74 -5.32 14.20
C LEU A 134 0.21 -6.53 13.41
N LEU A 135 1.00 -7.07 12.48
CA LEU A 135 0.55 -8.11 11.54
C LEU A 135 0.15 -9.41 12.23
N LYS A 136 0.78 -9.73 13.35
CA LYS A 136 0.55 -11.00 14.03
C LYS A 136 -0.80 -11.05 14.76
N ASP A 137 -1.08 -10.02 15.58
CA ASP A 137 -2.19 -10.09 16.54
C ASP A 137 -3.28 -9.01 16.27
N HIS A 138 -2.93 -7.87 15.68
CA HIS A 138 -3.83 -6.72 15.54
C HIS A 138 -4.33 -6.46 14.11
N LEU A 139 -3.57 -6.88 13.07
CA LEU A 139 -3.94 -6.75 11.66
C LEU A 139 -3.95 -8.10 10.92
N CYS A 140 -3.95 -9.21 11.62
CA CYS A 140 -3.88 -10.56 11.04
C CYS A 140 -4.97 -10.84 9.98
N ASN A 141 -6.18 -10.30 10.17
CA ASN A 141 -7.30 -10.46 9.25
C ASN A 141 -7.29 -9.46 8.08
N GLN A 142 -6.54 -8.38 8.19
CA GLN A 142 -6.49 -7.31 7.18
C GLN A 142 -5.07 -6.76 6.96
N PRO A 143 -4.07 -7.61 6.71
CA PRO A 143 -2.68 -7.18 6.57
C PRO A 143 -2.47 -6.20 5.40
N LYS A 144 -3.37 -6.22 4.40
CA LYS A 144 -3.33 -5.29 3.27
C LYS A 144 -3.69 -3.85 3.62
N ALA A 145 -4.18 -3.57 4.83
CA ALA A 145 -4.36 -2.21 5.33
C ALA A 145 -3.03 -1.41 5.37
N LEU A 146 -1.88 -2.10 5.41
CA LEU A 146 -0.56 -1.47 5.31
C LEU A 146 -0.19 -0.97 3.90
N PHE A 147 -1.08 -1.11 2.92
CA PHE A 147 -0.81 -0.75 1.53
C PHE A 147 -1.90 0.18 0.98
N CYS A 148 -1.45 1.32 0.44
CA CYS A 148 -2.37 2.27 -0.19
C CYS A 148 -2.78 1.77 -1.59
N PRO A 149 -4.08 1.72 -1.91
CA PRO A 149 -4.56 1.28 -3.22
C PRO A 149 -4.27 2.27 -4.35
N SER A 150 -3.89 3.51 -4.03
CA SER A 150 -3.52 4.55 -5.00
C SER A 150 -2.01 4.73 -5.09
N SER A 151 -1.27 3.63 -5.10
CA SER A 151 0.18 3.67 -5.33
C SER A 151 0.47 4.02 -6.80
N ASP A 152 1.33 5.00 -7.00
CA ASP A 152 1.78 5.42 -8.33
C ASP A 152 2.85 4.47 -8.91
N GLN A 153 3.53 3.73 -8.04
CA GLN A 153 4.48 2.66 -8.40
C GLN A 153 3.94 1.30 -7.95
N PRO A 154 4.18 0.25 -8.72
CA PRO A 154 3.71 -1.08 -8.37
C PRO A 154 4.48 -1.64 -7.17
N MET A 155 3.88 -1.56 -5.98
CA MET A 155 4.32 -2.32 -4.82
C MET A 155 3.36 -3.50 -4.63
N ASP A 156 3.84 -4.72 -4.84
CA ASP A 156 3.01 -5.90 -4.61
C ASP A 156 2.91 -6.19 -3.11
N ALA A 157 1.74 -5.91 -2.53
CA ALA A 157 1.46 -6.14 -1.12
C ALA A 157 1.66 -7.60 -0.70
N ASN A 158 1.32 -8.56 -1.57
CA ASN A 158 1.47 -9.98 -1.23
C ASN A 158 2.95 -10.36 -1.15
N VAL A 159 3.79 -9.82 -2.05
CA VAL A 159 5.25 -10.04 -2.02
C VAL A 159 5.85 -9.42 -0.75
N GLN A 160 5.47 -8.19 -0.41
CA GLN A 160 5.97 -7.54 0.79
C GLN A 160 5.55 -8.30 2.07
N LEU A 161 4.29 -8.71 2.16
CA LEU A 161 3.80 -9.49 3.30
C LEU A 161 4.48 -10.86 3.41
N ALA A 162 4.76 -11.54 2.29
CA ALA A 162 5.48 -12.81 2.29
C ALA A 162 6.96 -12.67 2.72
N ASN A 163 7.54 -11.48 2.59
CA ASN A 163 8.89 -11.21 3.04
C ASN A 163 9.00 -11.04 4.58
N VAL A 164 7.92 -10.65 5.24
CA VAL A 164 7.92 -10.51 6.70
C VAL A 164 8.20 -11.86 7.35
N GLY A 165 9.17 -11.91 8.25
CA GLY A 165 9.67 -13.14 8.86
C GLY A 165 10.86 -13.77 8.12
N ALA A 166 11.15 -13.36 6.86
CA ALA A 166 12.22 -13.93 6.06
C ALA A 166 13.27 -12.90 5.62
N ARG A 167 12.85 -11.70 5.27
CA ARG A 167 13.73 -10.64 4.74
C ARG A 167 13.10 -9.25 4.92
N GLN A 168 13.79 -8.22 4.46
CA GLN A 168 13.28 -6.87 4.49
C GLN A 168 11.97 -6.73 3.70
N ALA A 169 11.00 -6.02 4.31
CA ALA A 169 9.73 -5.66 3.69
C ALA A 169 9.34 -4.22 4.04
N GLN A 170 8.59 -3.60 3.14
CA GLN A 170 8.13 -2.22 3.26
C GLN A 170 6.62 -2.15 3.06
N CYS A 171 6.00 -1.11 3.63
CA CYS A 171 4.61 -0.75 3.40
C CYS A 171 4.50 0.61 2.68
N SER A 172 3.27 1.03 2.41
CA SER A 172 2.98 2.30 1.72
C SER A 172 2.99 3.53 2.63
N PHE A 173 3.34 3.37 3.90
CA PHE A 173 3.19 4.43 4.89
C PHE A 173 4.48 4.66 5.66
N TYR A 174 4.79 5.93 5.93
CA TYR A 174 5.75 6.29 6.96
C TYR A 174 5.09 6.17 8.33
N TYR A 175 5.76 5.51 9.24
CA TYR A 175 5.35 5.37 10.62
C TYR A 175 6.39 6.01 11.54
N ARG A 176 5.94 6.90 12.42
CA ARG A 176 6.76 7.54 13.45
C ARG A 176 6.76 6.63 14.68
N HIS A 177 7.91 5.98 14.92
CA HIS A 177 8.08 5.02 16.02
C HIS A 177 8.90 5.57 17.19
N ALA A 178 9.28 6.83 17.12
CA ALA A 178 10.03 7.54 18.16
C ALA A 178 9.51 8.96 18.30
N GLY A 179 9.57 9.49 19.50
CA GLY A 179 9.21 10.88 19.79
C GLY A 179 10.25 11.86 19.29
N ASN A 180 10.98 12.48 20.21
CA ASN A 180 12.03 13.41 19.88
C ASN A 180 13.24 12.68 19.28
N THR A 181 13.46 12.84 17.98
CA THR A 181 14.56 12.23 17.26
C THR A 181 15.72 13.21 17.14
N GLN A 182 16.79 12.95 17.86
CA GLN A 182 18.08 13.58 17.57
C GLN A 182 18.79 12.73 16.52
N LEU A 183 18.75 13.19 15.27
CA LEU A 183 19.42 12.54 14.16
C LEU A 183 20.93 12.76 14.28
N PHE A 184 21.70 11.71 14.56
CA PHE A 184 23.16 11.62 14.38
C PHE A 184 24.07 12.68 15.05
N ASP A 185 23.52 13.75 15.62
CA ASP A 185 24.33 14.91 16.02
C ASP A 185 25.00 14.73 17.36
N ASN A 186 24.57 13.79 18.17
CA ASN A 186 25.22 13.51 19.44
C ASN A 186 25.14 12.00 19.77
N PRO A 187 26.19 11.24 19.47
CA PRO A 187 26.26 9.82 19.80
C PRO A 187 26.21 9.54 21.32
N ASN A 188 26.40 10.57 22.16
CA ASN A 188 26.39 10.44 23.62
C ASN A 188 25.06 10.80 24.27
N VAL A 189 24.10 11.38 23.54
CA VAL A 189 22.75 11.52 24.04
C VAL A 189 22.05 10.20 23.74
N GLY A 190 21.78 9.43 24.79
CA GLY A 190 21.03 8.19 24.66
C GLY A 190 19.76 8.49 23.87
N VAL A 191 19.66 7.98 22.66
CA VAL A 191 18.42 7.96 21.89
C VAL A 191 17.41 7.36 22.83
N ALA A 192 16.34 8.10 23.15
CA ALA A 192 15.22 7.53 23.92
C ALA A 192 14.89 6.22 23.22
N THR A 193 15.16 5.12 23.90
CA THR A 193 14.93 3.80 23.29
C THR A 193 13.46 3.77 22.90
N PRO A 194 13.11 3.32 21.70
CA PRO A 194 11.72 3.25 21.23
C PRO A 194 10.78 2.58 22.23
N ASP A 195 11.34 1.76 23.11
CA ASP A 195 10.63 1.03 24.16
C ASP A 195 9.94 1.91 25.22
N HIS A 196 10.22 3.22 25.23
CA HIS A 196 9.67 4.14 26.25
C HIS A 196 8.61 5.10 25.73
N ILE A 197 8.32 5.09 24.41
CA ILE A 197 7.36 6.04 23.84
C ILE A 197 5.95 5.50 23.98
N LYS A 198 5.11 6.28 24.65
CA LYS A 198 3.71 5.97 24.84
C LYS A 198 2.84 6.74 23.86
N LEU A 199 1.69 6.14 23.51
CA LEU A 199 0.75 6.73 22.56
C LEU A 199 0.17 8.06 23.07
N ASP A 200 -0.01 8.19 24.39
CA ASP A 200 -0.49 9.37 25.07
C ASP A 200 0.58 10.43 25.32
N ASP A 201 1.86 10.07 25.21
CA ASP A 201 3.00 10.98 25.40
C ASP A 201 4.11 10.70 24.37
N LEU A 202 3.95 11.24 23.19
CA LEU A 202 4.93 11.19 22.11
C LEU A 202 6.01 12.29 22.21
N GLY A 203 5.85 13.22 23.16
CA GLY A 203 6.74 14.37 23.34
C GLY A 203 6.55 15.47 22.29
N ASN A 204 7.58 16.30 22.14
CA ASN A 204 7.59 17.40 21.18
C ASN A 204 8.55 17.14 20.02
N ASN A 205 8.20 17.66 18.85
CA ASN A 205 9.07 17.64 17.68
C ASN A 205 10.21 18.68 17.80
N ARG A 206 11.11 18.75 16.82
CA ARG A 206 12.26 19.68 16.82
C ARG A 206 11.86 21.17 16.86
N ASN A 207 10.64 21.47 16.43
CA ASN A 207 10.08 22.84 16.45
C ASN A 207 9.36 23.16 17.77
N GLY A 208 9.39 22.26 18.75
CA GLY A 208 8.72 22.43 20.05
C GLY A 208 7.22 22.18 20.02
N LEU A 209 6.65 21.73 18.89
CA LEU A 209 5.24 21.39 18.79
C LEU A 209 4.99 19.96 19.28
N PRO A 210 3.84 19.69 19.92
CA PRO A 210 3.46 18.32 20.28
C PRO A 210 3.45 17.39 19.07
N ILE A 211 4.05 16.23 19.19
CA ILE A 211 4.00 15.19 18.17
C ILE A 211 2.59 14.61 18.15
N ARG A 212 1.95 14.67 16.98
CA ARG A 212 0.59 14.18 16.75
C ARG A 212 0.46 13.29 15.52
N ALA A 213 1.16 13.61 14.42
CA ALA A 213 1.18 12.81 13.21
C ALA A 213 1.96 11.50 13.45
N LEU A 214 1.25 10.37 13.36
CA LEU A 214 1.77 9.06 13.69
C LEU A 214 2.09 8.23 12.43
N VAL A 215 1.18 8.22 11.46
CA VAL A 215 1.33 7.50 10.18
C VAL A 215 0.93 8.42 9.05
N MET A 216 1.67 8.35 7.95
CA MET A 216 1.37 9.10 6.73
C MET A 216 1.73 8.28 5.50
N ASP A 217 0.98 8.43 4.41
CA ASP A 217 1.35 7.80 3.14
C ASP A 217 2.71 8.31 2.64
N THR A 218 3.49 7.41 2.05
CA THR A 218 4.81 7.76 1.54
C THR A 218 4.70 8.61 0.28
N GLN A 219 5.50 9.69 0.21
CA GLN A 219 5.69 10.51 -0.97
C GLN A 219 7.19 10.61 -1.23
N PHE A 220 7.80 9.49 -1.63
CA PHE A 220 9.24 9.30 -1.65
C PHE A 220 9.77 9.18 -3.08
N LEU A 221 10.68 10.07 -3.43
CA LEU A 221 11.40 10.08 -4.70
C LEU A 221 12.89 9.83 -4.46
N CYS A 222 13.48 8.91 -5.20
CA CYS A 222 14.92 8.63 -5.11
C CYS A 222 15.53 8.42 -6.49
N SER A 223 16.86 8.47 -6.56
CA SER A 223 17.59 8.17 -7.79
C SER A 223 17.55 6.65 -8.08
N PRO A 224 17.63 6.23 -9.36
CA PRO A 224 17.64 4.81 -9.73
C PRO A 224 18.78 4.01 -9.08
N GLY A 225 19.89 4.65 -8.73
CA GLY A 225 21.03 4.02 -8.06
C GLY A 225 20.70 3.48 -6.66
N MET A 226 19.67 4.00 -6.01
CA MET A 226 19.25 3.53 -4.68
C MET A 226 18.53 2.18 -4.71
N ALA A 227 18.09 1.73 -5.88
CA ALA A 227 17.49 0.40 -6.05
C ALA A 227 18.45 -0.74 -5.67
N THR A 228 19.76 -0.54 -5.80
CA THR A 228 20.78 -1.53 -5.37
C THR A 228 20.77 -1.76 -3.85
N PHE A 229 20.24 -0.80 -3.09
CA PHE A 229 20.03 -0.92 -1.64
C PHE A 229 18.60 -1.32 -1.27
N GLY A 230 17.79 -1.77 -2.23
CA GLY A 230 16.38 -2.11 -2.02
C GLY A 230 15.48 -0.90 -1.77
N ILE A 231 15.96 0.32 -2.07
CA ILE A 231 15.20 1.57 -1.90
C ILE A 231 14.61 1.97 -3.24
N ASN A 232 13.29 1.95 -3.33
CA ASN A 232 12.54 2.30 -4.54
C ASN A 232 11.66 3.53 -4.29
N PRO A 233 11.35 4.30 -5.34
CA PRO A 233 10.36 5.37 -5.23
C PRO A 233 9.02 4.81 -4.75
N SER A 234 8.34 5.56 -3.91
CA SER A 234 7.00 5.21 -3.41
C SER A 234 6.19 6.49 -3.29
N THR A 235 5.31 6.74 -4.24
CA THR A 235 4.39 7.87 -4.21
C THR A 235 2.95 7.41 -4.35
N HIS A 236 2.02 8.20 -3.85
CA HIS A 236 0.60 7.89 -3.79
C HIS A 236 -0.22 9.09 -4.23
N HIS A 237 -1.46 8.85 -4.66
CA HIS A 237 -2.41 9.91 -5.01
C HIS A 237 -1.87 10.93 -6.03
N ARG A 238 -0.97 10.46 -6.94
CA ARG A 238 -0.27 11.32 -7.92
C ARG A 238 0.43 12.52 -7.27
N GLN A 239 0.91 12.36 -6.04
CA GLN A 239 1.56 13.39 -5.22
C GLN A 239 0.66 14.63 -4.96
N ARG A 240 -0.66 14.52 -5.13
CA ARG A 240 -1.60 15.65 -4.97
C ARG A 240 -2.16 15.80 -3.57
N ALA A 241 -2.11 14.75 -2.79
CA ALA A 241 -2.57 14.71 -1.41
C ALA A 241 -1.67 13.84 -0.57
N ALA A 242 -1.66 14.09 0.73
CA ALA A 242 -1.12 13.24 1.76
C ALA A 242 -2.23 12.86 2.74
N ASP A 243 -2.35 11.58 3.04
CA ASP A 243 -3.28 11.05 4.01
C ASP A 243 -2.53 10.79 5.31
N ILE A 244 -3.03 11.32 6.42
CA ILE A 244 -2.35 11.36 7.72
C ILE A 244 -3.25 10.75 8.79
N LEU A 245 -2.68 9.90 9.63
CA LEU A 245 -3.25 9.39 10.87
C LEU A 245 -2.57 10.08 12.05
N PHE A 246 -3.35 10.59 12.97
CA PHE A 246 -2.87 11.20 14.20
C PHE A 246 -2.95 10.23 15.39
N SER A 247 -2.25 10.57 16.47
CA SER A 247 -2.14 9.76 17.67
C SER A 247 -3.47 9.50 18.40
N ASP A 248 -4.45 10.39 18.25
CA ASP A 248 -5.81 10.24 18.77
C ASP A 248 -6.71 9.32 17.91
N GLY A 249 -6.18 8.84 16.77
CA GLY A 249 -6.87 7.93 15.85
C GLY A 249 -7.65 8.61 14.72
N HIS A 250 -7.74 9.95 14.70
CA HIS A 250 -8.39 10.61 13.56
C HIS A 250 -7.50 10.62 12.32
N THR A 251 -8.11 10.65 11.14
CA THR A 251 -7.43 10.64 9.85
C THR A 251 -7.89 11.80 8.99
N VAL A 252 -6.95 12.43 8.30
CA VAL A 252 -7.22 13.53 7.38
C VAL A 252 -6.52 13.32 6.05
N SER A 253 -7.09 13.89 4.99
CA SER A 253 -6.43 14.01 3.68
C SER A 253 -6.11 15.49 3.45
N ARG A 254 -4.85 15.81 3.25
CA ARG A 254 -4.37 17.17 3.03
C ARG A 254 -3.85 17.37 1.61
N PRO A 255 -4.17 18.47 0.95
CA PRO A 255 -3.57 18.80 -0.34
C PRO A 255 -2.04 18.93 -0.22
N ASN A 256 -1.32 18.24 -1.09
CA ASN A 256 0.14 18.33 -1.15
C ASN A 256 0.57 19.47 -2.09
N ARG A 257 0.26 20.71 -1.68
CA ARG A 257 0.67 21.90 -2.42
C ARG A 257 2.16 22.13 -2.24
N ASP A 258 2.81 22.58 -3.31
CA ASP A 258 4.26 22.88 -3.32
C ASP A 258 5.13 21.69 -2.88
N ALA A 259 4.62 20.48 -3.08
CA ALA A 259 5.28 19.23 -2.72
C ALA A 259 5.73 19.13 -1.25
N ARG A 260 5.04 19.83 -0.34
CA ARG A 260 5.42 19.96 1.09
C ARG A 260 5.48 18.64 1.86
N PHE A 261 4.81 17.60 1.36
CA PHE A 261 4.85 16.25 1.93
C PHE A 261 5.72 15.29 1.09
N VAL A 262 6.51 15.80 0.12
CA VAL A 262 7.37 14.98 -0.72
C VAL A 262 8.78 14.91 -0.14
N VAL A 263 9.28 13.70 0.03
CA VAL A 263 10.68 13.42 0.36
C VAL A 263 11.43 13.20 -0.95
N ASP A 264 12.12 14.22 -1.44
CA ASP A 264 12.90 14.13 -2.67
C ASP A 264 14.39 13.93 -2.37
N LEU A 265 14.87 12.71 -2.68
CA LEU A 265 16.27 12.30 -2.49
C LEU A 265 17.03 12.14 -3.81
N ARG A 266 16.49 12.56 -4.93
CA ARG A 266 17.17 12.44 -6.23
C ARG A 266 18.50 13.16 -6.29
N ASN A 267 18.62 14.25 -5.55
CA ASN A 267 19.82 15.08 -5.46
C ASN A 267 20.50 15.05 -4.08
N SER A 268 20.09 14.14 -3.18
CA SER A 268 20.71 14.04 -1.86
C SER A 268 21.97 13.18 -1.95
N ALA A 269 23.12 13.79 -1.57
CA ALA A 269 24.40 13.11 -1.55
C ALA A 269 24.64 12.35 -0.23
N GLU A 270 23.92 12.73 0.84
CA GLU A 270 24.12 12.20 2.18
C GLU A 270 22.85 11.57 2.73
N LEU A 271 23.02 10.45 3.41
CA LEU A 271 21.96 9.72 4.08
C LEU A 271 21.26 10.56 5.18
N ARG A 272 22.04 11.41 5.86
CA ARG A 272 21.54 12.34 6.86
C ARG A 272 20.47 13.27 6.31
N ASP A 273 20.67 13.80 5.10
CA ASP A 273 19.68 14.64 4.42
C ASP A 273 18.38 13.90 4.16
N ALA A 274 18.48 12.61 3.82
CA ALA A 274 17.32 11.76 3.60
C ALA A 274 16.45 11.68 4.86
N PHE A 275 17.06 11.37 5.99
CA PHE A 275 16.34 11.26 7.27
C PHE A 275 15.78 12.59 7.74
N ASN A 276 16.52 13.68 7.56
CA ASN A 276 16.01 15.02 7.86
C ASN A 276 14.79 15.38 7.03
N LYS A 277 14.79 15.04 5.73
CA LYS A 277 13.64 15.27 4.85
C LYS A 277 12.41 14.44 5.27
N ILE A 278 12.60 13.17 5.61
CA ILE A 278 11.51 12.32 6.11
C ILE A 278 10.94 12.88 7.41
N LEU A 279 11.80 13.30 8.33
CA LEU A 279 11.36 13.86 9.60
C LEU A 279 10.64 15.20 9.41
N ASN A 280 11.16 16.08 8.54
CA ASN A 280 10.52 17.36 8.22
C ASN A 280 9.09 17.19 7.71
N VAL A 281 8.83 16.19 6.87
CA VAL A 281 7.50 15.91 6.33
C VAL A 281 6.51 15.55 7.44
N LEU A 282 6.92 14.75 8.42
CA LEU A 282 6.05 14.41 9.57
C LEU A 282 5.91 15.56 10.57
N GLU A 283 6.95 16.38 10.76
CA GLU A 283 6.84 17.62 11.54
C GLU A 283 5.92 18.65 10.88
N GLN A 284 5.92 18.70 9.54
CA GLN A 284 4.94 19.46 8.79
C GLN A 284 3.51 18.89 8.99
N ALA A 285 3.38 17.57 9.05
CA ALA A 285 2.10 16.93 9.32
C ALA A 285 1.58 17.22 10.74
N ASP A 286 2.45 17.40 11.74
CA ASP A 286 2.04 17.82 13.10
C ASP A 286 1.30 19.15 13.09
N THR A 287 1.56 20.04 12.13
CA THR A 287 0.87 21.35 12.02
C THR A 287 -0.52 21.25 11.41
N GLU A 288 -0.91 20.10 10.89
CA GLU A 288 -2.19 19.85 10.20
C GLU A 288 -3.29 19.26 11.13
N PHE A 289 -2.95 19.09 12.40
CA PHE A 289 -3.86 18.56 13.45
C PHE A 289 -5.05 19.47 13.73
#